data_5edff3bf26808e8bf8a8a3784e9eb66a
#
_entry.id   5edff3bf26808e8bf8a8a3784e9eb66a
#
_cell.length_a   1.000
_cell.length_b   1.000
_cell.length_c   1.000
_cell.angle_alpha   90.00
_cell.angle_beta   90.00
_cell.angle_gamma   90.00
#
_symmetry.space_group_name_H-M   'P 1'
#
loop_
_entity.id
_entity.type
_entity.pdbx_description
1 polymer ?
#
loop_
_entity_poly.entity_id
_entity_poly.type
_entity_poly.pdbx_seq_one_letter_code
_entity_poly.pdbx_strand_id
1 'polypeptide(L)'
;MDVHKQWFKDWFNSPYYHLLYNNRDEKEAAAFIDKLLAYLQPAPGALMLDVACGRGRHARYLADMGFDVTGIDLSIESINAAKKMENDHLHFYQHDMRLPFRINYFDVVFNFFTSFGYFDTQRDNDNALRMLKQSLKPGGRVVLDYLNSPYVAAHLVPGEVKHIGQVVFDIKREMEDNRFLKEIRIEDPGKTAASGVYRKCKGVYPG
;
A
#
# COMPACT_ATOMS: atom_id res chain seq x y z
N MET A 1 -23.13 -14.92 6.50
CA MET A 1 -22.12 -14.23 7.28
C MET A 1 -21.29 -13.41 6.32
N ASP A 2 -21.30 -12.09 6.48
CA ASP A 2 -20.64 -11.14 5.55
C ASP A 2 -19.12 -11.23 5.69
N VAL A 3 -18.52 -12.17 4.98
CA VAL A 3 -17.06 -12.43 4.97
C VAL A 3 -16.27 -11.32 4.27
N HIS A 4 -16.95 -10.34 3.64
CA HIS A 4 -16.33 -9.43 2.68
C HIS A 4 -15.99 -8.02 3.19
N LYS A 5 -16.47 -7.59 4.36
CA LYS A 5 -16.40 -6.16 4.71
C LYS A 5 -15.05 -5.62 5.18
N GLN A 6 -14.07 -6.44 5.50
CA GLN A 6 -12.75 -5.97 6.00
C GLN A 6 -11.58 -6.92 5.67
N TRP A 7 -11.66 -7.73 4.60
CA TRP A 7 -10.63 -8.69 4.21
C TRP A 7 -9.21 -8.07 4.14
N PHE A 8 -9.11 -6.81 3.74
CA PHE A 8 -7.84 -6.11 3.64
C PHE A 8 -7.18 -5.87 5.01
N LYS A 9 -7.94 -5.68 6.09
CA LYS A 9 -7.37 -5.57 7.45
C LYS A 9 -6.71 -6.88 7.87
N ASP A 10 -7.40 -8.00 7.67
CA ASP A 10 -6.89 -9.31 8.05
C ASP A 10 -5.70 -9.69 7.19
N TRP A 11 -5.77 -9.41 5.89
CA TRP A 11 -4.69 -9.70 4.97
C TRP A 11 -3.41 -8.90 5.26
N PHE A 12 -3.49 -7.58 5.41
CA PHE A 12 -2.32 -6.72 5.65
C PHE A 12 -1.73 -6.88 7.05
N ASN A 13 -2.48 -7.41 8.03
CA ASN A 13 -1.97 -7.81 9.33
C ASN A 13 -1.46 -9.26 9.35
N SER A 14 -1.68 -10.04 8.29
CA SER A 14 -1.26 -11.44 8.25
C SER A 14 0.26 -11.60 8.13
N PRO A 15 0.89 -12.53 8.88
CA PRO A 15 2.30 -12.86 8.67
C PRO A 15 2.57 -13.38 7.27
N TYR A 16 1.57 -13.97 6.61
CA TYR A 16 1.68 -14.46 5.22
C TYR A 16 1.78 -13.34 4.19
N TYR A 17 1.16 -12.17 4.46
CA TYR A 17 1.38 -10.99 3.62
C TYR A 17 2.85 -10.61 3.61
N HIS A 18 3.45 -10.50 4.78
CA HIS A 18 4.85 -10.13 4.90
C HIS A 18 5.76 -11.20 4.30
N LEU A 19 5.46 -12.48 4.49
CA LEU A 19 6.22 -13.58 3.91
C LEU A 19 6.20 -13.55 2.38
N LEU A 20 5.00 -13.36 1.78
CA LEU A 20 4.82 -13.35 0.33
C LEU A 20 5.49 -12.16 -0.37
N TYR A 21 5.59 -11.02 0.32
CA TYR A 21 6.12 -9.76 -0.23
C TYR A 21 7.44 -9.32 0.41
N ASN A 22 8.13 -10.20 1.12
CA ASN A 22 9.38 -9.87 1.82
C ASN A 22 10.56 -9.52 0.87
N ASN A 23 10.50 -9.94 -0.39
CA ASN A 23 11.56 -9.72 -1.39
C ASN A 23 11.53 -8.31 -2.02
N ARG A 24 10.76 -7.36 -1.48
CA ARG A 24 10.77 -5.98 -1.97
C ARG A 24 11.99 -5.27 -1.39
N ASP A 25 13.03 -5.14 -2.22
CA ASP A 25 14.35 -4.62 -1.87
C ASP A 25 14.29 -3.13 -1.50
N GLU A 26 15.11 -2.72 -0.52
CA GLU A 26 15.35 -1.31 -0.17
C GLU A 26 15.96 -0.55 -1.37
N LYS A 27 16.77 -1.20 -2.20
CA LYS A 27 17.36 -0.61 -3.40
C LYS A 27 16.33 -0.26 -4.47
N GLU A 28 15.30 -1.12 -4.64
CA GLU A 28 14.17 -0.83 -5.55
C GLU A 28 13.41 0.42 -5.07
N ALA A 29 13.15 0.50 -3.77
CA ALA A 29 12.48 1.65 -3.18
C ALA A 29 13.29 2.94 -3.37
N ALA A 30 14.59 2.89 -3.08
CA ALA A 30 15.50 4.02 -3.25
C ALA A 30 15.52 4.50 -4.70
N ALA A 31 15.79 3.61 -5.66
CA ALA A 31 15.84 3.95 -7.08
C ALA A 31 14.51 4.53 -7.62
N PHE A 32 13.37 4.07 -7.09
CA PHE A 32 12.06 4.62 -7.44
C PHE A 32 11.89 6.04 -6.88
N ILE A 33 12.20 6.24 -5.60
CA ILE A 33 12.10 7.55 -4.93
C ILE A 33 13.04 8.56 -5.58
N ASP A 34 14.29 8.18 -5.91
CA ASP A 34 15.27 9.08 -6.55
C ASP A 34 14.74 9.64 -7.88
N LYS A 35 14.17 8.78 -8.74
CA LYS A 35 13.55 9.20 -10.00
C LYS A 35 12.36 10.14 -9.77
N LEU A 36 11.55 9.84 -8.76
CA LEU A 36 10.38 10.63 -8.42
C LEU A 36 10.77 12.01 -7.88
N LEU A 37 11.74 12.09 -7.00
CA LEU A 37 12.24 13.35 -6.46
C LEU A 37 12.92 14.21 -7.52
N ALA A 38 13.65 13.60 -8.45
CA ALA A 38 14.22 14.31 -9.60
C ALA A 38 13.15 14.97 -10.48
N TYR A 39 11.97 14.35 -10.59
CA TYR A 39 10.83 14.91 -11.29
C TYR A 39 10.06 15.97 -10.48
N LEU A 40 9.81 15.68 -9.19
CA LEU A 40 9.00 16.54 -8.33
C LEU A 40 9.73 17.79 -7.87
N GLN A 41 11.04 17.71 -7.67
CA GLN A 41 11.88 18.78 -7.13
C GLN A 41 11.26 19.48 -5.91
N PRO A 42 10.95 18.72 -4.84
CA PRO A 42 10.38 19.30 -3.63
C PRO A 42 11.37 20.25 -2.94
N ALA A 43 10.88 21.23 -2.22
CA ALA A 43 11.72 22.11 -1.43
C ALA A 43 12.45 21.32 -0.32
N PRO A 44 13.69 21.69 0.07
CA PRO A 44 14.38 21.09 1.21
C PRO A 44 13.49 21.15 2.48
N GLY A 45 13.43 20.05 3.22
CA GLY A 45 12.60 19.94 4.42
C GLY A 45 11.09 19.92 4.16
N ALA A 46 10.65 19.66 2.92
CA ALA A 46 9.22 19.56 2.61
C ALA A 46 8.52 18.53 3.50
N LEU A 47 7.29 18.86 3.93
CA LEU A 47 6.43 17.97 4.71
C LEU A 47 5.78 16.94 3.79
N MET A 48 6.01 15.67 4.03
CA MET A 48 5.56 14.58 3.18
C MET A 48 4.69 13.58 3.93
N LEU A 49 3.66 13.05 3.26
CA LEU A 49 2.80 12.00 3.79
C LEU A 49 2.92 10.75 2.90
N ASP A 50 3.29 9.62 3.50
CA ASP A 50 3.25 8.30 2.87
C ASP A 50 2.00 7.55 3.34
N VAL A 51 1.01 7.41 2.46
CA VAL A 51 -0.29 6.80 2.75
C VAL A 51 -0.25 5.33 2.39
N ALA A 52 -0.63 4.46 3.33
CA ALA A 52 -0.42 3.02 3.31
C ALA A 52 1.08 2.66 3.27
N CYS A 53 1.82 3.28 4.17
CA CYS A 53 3.29 3.21 4.24
C CYS A 53 3.82 1.82 4.60
N GLY A 54 2.97 0.90 5.07
CA GLY A 54 3.38 -0.41 5.55
C GLY A 54 4.39 -0.29 6.69
N ARG A 55 5.52 -0.97 6.56
CA ARG A 55 6.63 -0.91 7.53
C ARG A 55 7.55 0.32 7.37
N GLY A 56 7.14 1.30 6.58
CA GLY A 56 7.80 2.60 6.51
C GLY A 56 9.05 2.67 5.63
N ARG A 57 9.27 1.72 4.72
CA ARG A 57 10.47 1.65 3.87
C ARG A 57 10.70 2.92 3.04
N HIS A 58 9.66 3.42 2.35
CA HIS A 58 9.75 4.64 1.54
C HIS A 58 9.81 5.88 2.41
N ALA A 59 8.98 5.93 3.46
CA ALA A 59 8.97 7.03 4.41
C ALA A 59 10.34 7.22 5.06
N ARG A 60 11.02 6.12 5.46
CA ARG A 60 12.38 6.17 5.99
C ARG A 60 13.36 6.75 4.98
N TYR A 61 13.36 6.24 3.75
CA TYR A 61 14.29 6.72 2.73
C TYR A 61 14.11 8.22 2.43
N LEU A 62 12.86 8.70 2.37
CA LEU A 62 12.57 10.12 2.23
C LEU A 62 13.10 10.95 3.42
N ALA A 63 12.94 10.45 4.64
CA ALA A 63 13.47 11.12 5.84
C ALA A 63 15.01 11.15 5.85
N ASP A 64 15.67 10.06 5.45
CA ASP A 64 17.13 10.00 5.30
C ASP A 64 17.65 11.00 4.25
N MET A 65 16.83 11.42 3.29
CA MET A 65 17.12 12.48 2.32
C MET A 65 16.83 13.91 2.85
N GLY A 66 16.41 14.06 4.11
CA GLY A 66 16.23 15.36 4.76
C GLY A 66 14.82 15.95 4.65
N PHE A 67 13.81 15.15 4.34
CA PHE A 67 12.40 15.56 4.38
C PHE A 67 11.77 15.25 5.75
N ASP A 68 10.72 15.98 6.11
CA ASP A 68 9.89 15.69 7.27
C ASP A 68 8.74 14.78 6.84
N VAL A 69 8.77 13.53 7.28
CA VAL A 69 7.92 12.47 6.73
C VAL A 69 6.99 11.89 7.78
N THR A 70 5.72 11.84 7.44
CA THR A 70 4.72 11.10 8.20
C THR A 70 4.24 9.91 7.40
N GLY A 71 4.28 8.71 7.98
CA GLY A 71 3.68 7.50 7.41
C GLY A 71 2.38 7.13 8.10
N ILE A 72 1.36 6.77 7.35
CA ILE A 72 0.10 6.22 7.89
C ILE A 72 -0.22 4.88 7.24
N ASP A 73 -0.68 3.93 8.05
CA ASP A 73 -1.15 2.62 7.57
C ASP A 73 -2.28 2.10 8.45
N LEU A 74 -3.14 1.26 7.88
CA LEU A 74 -4.22 0.61 8.61
C LEU A 74 -3.71 -0.52 9.51
N SER A 75 -2.62 -1.19 9.12
CA SER A 75 -2.03 -2.33 9.82
C SER A 75 -1.26 -1.88 11.06
N ILE A 76 -1.77 -2.22 12.23
CA ILE A 76 -1.09 -1.96 13.51
C ILE A 76 0.26 -2.69 13.60
N GLU A 77 0.35 -3.90 13.05
CA GLU A 77 1.59 -4.69 13.01
C GLU A 77 2.68 -3.97 12.20
N SER A 78 2.30 -3.42 11.04
CA SER A 78 3.19 -2.63 10.18
C SER A 78 3.64 -1.36 10.90
N ILE A 79 2.73 -0.63 11.50
CA ILE A 79 3.03 0.61 12.24
C ILE A 79 3.92 0.35 13.45
N ASN A 80 3.69 -0.71 14.23
CA ASN A 80 4.55 -1.06 15.35
C ASN A 80 5.99 -1.40 14.90
N ALA A 81 6.13 -2.01 13.72
CA ALA A 81 7.45 -2.24 13.13
C ALA A 81 8.10 -0.93 12.65
N ALA A 82 7.34 -0.05 11.98
CA ALA A 82 7.81 1.23 11.46
C ALA A 82 8.22 2.20 12.57
N LYS A 83 7.48 2.24 13.68
CA LYS A 83 7.78 3.09 14.85
C LYS A 83 9.16 2.88 15.46
N LYS A 84 9.79 1.74 15.24
CA LYS A 84 11.17 1.49 15.68
C LYS A 84 12.20 2.37 14.96
N MET A 85 11.80 3.02 13.87
CA MET A 85 12.64 3.90 13.06
C MET A 85 12.29 5.38 13.25
N GLU A 86 11.30 5.71 14.10
CA GLU A 86 10.90 7.10 14.37
C GLU A 86 12.08 7.96 14.87
N ASN A 87 12.09 9.19 14.42
CA ASN A 87 13.02 10.23 14.87
C ASN A 87 12.34 11.61 14.73
N ASP A 88 13.08 12.69 14.90
CA ASP A 88 12.56 14.07 14.86
C ASP A 88 11.88 14.44 13.52
N HIS A 89 12.22 13.73 12.44
CA HIS A 89 11.72 13.98 11.07
C HIS A 89 10.96 12.80 10.46
N LEU A 90 10.69 11.73 11.25
CA LEU A 90 10.00 10.54 10.77
C LEU A 90 9.02 10.03 11.80
N HIS A 91 7.73 10.06 11.47
CA HIS A 91 6.65 9.68 12.38
C HIS A 91 5.67 8.70 11.74
N PHE A 92 5.11 7.76 12.53
CA PHE A 92 4.17 6.77 12.03
C PHE A 92 2.91 6.69 12.88
N TYR A 93 1.74 6.61 12.19
CA TYR A 93 0.44 6.53 12.84
C TYR A 93 -0.42 5.44 12.22
N GLN A 94 -1.13 4.67 13.06
CA GLN A 94 -2.20 3.81 12.58
C GLN A 94 -3.38 4.69 12.17
N HIS A 95 -3.75 4.63 10.88
CA HIS A 95 -4.85 5.46 10.36
C HIS A 95 -5.48 4.82 9.12
N ASP A 96 -6.80 5.03 8.96
CA ASP A 96 -7.53 4.62 7.77
C ASP A 96 -7.50 5.74 6.73
N MET A 97 -6.97 5.47 5.53
CA MET A 97 -6.85 6.46 4.46
C MET A 97 -8.19 7.05 3.98
N ARG A 98 -9.33 6.47 4.37
CA ARG A 98 -10.67 7.02 4.07
C ARG A 98 -11.08 8.14 5.01
N LEU A 99 -10.37 8.33 6.11
CA LEU A 99 -10.66 9.32 7.14
C LEU A 99 -9.70 10.50 7.03
N PRO A 100 -10.12 11.74 7.36
CA PRO A 100 -9.24 12.90 7.34
C PRO A 100 -8.04 12.72 8.26
N PHE A 101 -6.85 13.05 7.73
CA PHE A 101 -5.61 13.06 8.50
C PHE A 101 -4.83 14.33 8.21
N ARG A 102 -4.74 15.24 9.16
CA ARG A 102 -4.18 16.59 9.03
C ARG A 102 -4.69 17.32 7.75
N ILE A 103 -5.13 18.54 7.87
CA ILE A 103 -5.71 19.31 6.78
C ILE A 103 -4.74 20.43 6.40
N ASN A 104 -4.54 20.67 5.08
CA ASN A 104 -3.65 21.72 4.55
C ASN A 104 -2.25 21.68 5.18
N TYR A 105 -1.68 20.50 5.30
CA TYR A 105 -0.45 20.30 6.08
C TYR A 105 0.75 19.87 5.25
N PHE A 106 0.58 18.97 4.29
CA PHE A 106 1.67 18.37 3.55
C PHE A 106 1.93 19.07 2.21
N ASP A 107 3.20 19.12 1.82
CA ASP A 107 3.63 19.63 0.51
C ASP A 107 3.47 18.55 -0.57
N VAL A 108 3.72 17.29 -0.19
CA VAL A 108 3.56 16.13 -1.07
C VAL A 108 2.88 14.99 -0.32
N VAL A 109 1.93 14.35 -0.98
CA VAL A 109 1.26 13.14 -0.48
C VAL A 109 1.50 12.00 -1.46
N PHE A 110 1.99 10.88 -0.94
CA PHE A 110 2.29 9.67 -1.71
C PHE A 110 1.33 8.54 -1.36
N ASN A 111 0.98 7.73 -2.35
CA ASN A 111 0.39 6.42 -2.16
C ASN A 111 1.05 5.46 -3.14
N PHE A 112 1.96 4.64 -2.63
CA PHE A 112 2.83 3.77 -3.41
C PHE A 112 2.33 2.33 -3.50
N PHE A 113 2.88 1.59 -4.47
CA PHE A 113 2.68 0.15 -4.67
C PHE A 113 1.21 -0.25 -4.78
N THR A 114 0.47 0.56 -5.52
CA THR A 114 -0.94 0.26 -5.81
C THR A 114 -1.77 -0.01 -4.56
N SER A 115 -1.53 0.74 -3.48
CA SER A 115 -2.28 0.61 -2.22
C SER A 115 -3.69 1.20 -2.28
N PHE A 116 -3.99 2.02 -3.29
CA PHE A 116 -5.33 2.54 -3.59
C PHE A 116 -6.18 1.53 -4.38
N GLY A 117 -7.52 1.60 -4.25
CA GLY A 117 -8.47 0.84 -5.08
C GLY A 117 -8.89 -0.51 -4.50
N TYR A 118 -8.70 -0.75 -3.20
CA TYR A 118 -9.14 -1.98 -2.52
C TYR A 118 -10.55 -1.92 -1.93
N PHE A 119 -11.20 -0.77 -1.96
CA PHE A 119 -12.51 -0.60 -1.34
C PHE A 119 -13.62 -1.11 -2.25
N ASP A 120 -14.65 -1.69 -1.63
CA ASP A 120 -15.78 -2.28 -2.34
C ASP A 120 -16.70 -1.23 -2.94
N THR A 121 -16.78 -0.04 -2.31
CA THR A 121 -17.70 1.02 -2.73
C THR A 121 -16.96 2.20 -3.37
N GLN A 122 -17.57 2.80 -4.39
CA GLN A 122 -17.09 4.04 -4.98
C GLN A 122 -16.94 5.15 -3.93
N ARG A 123 -17.89 5.24 -3.00
CA ARG A 123 -17.86 6.21 -1.90
C ARG A 123 -16.59 6.10 -1.05
N ASP A 124 -16.12 4.89 -0.75
CA ASP A 124 -14.91 4.68 0.04
C ASP A 124 -13.66 5.10 -0.76
N ASN A 125 -13.62 4.80 -2.06
CA ASN A 125 -12.55 5.27 -2.94
C ASN A 125 -12.54 6.80 -3.04
N ASP A 126 -13.70 7.43 -3.19
CA ASP A 126 -13.82 8.90 -3.25
C ASP A 126 -13.42 9.54 -1.91
N ASN A 127 -13.75 8.92 -0.78
CA ASN A 127 -13.31 9.39 0.54
C ASN A 127 -11.78 9.34 0.66
N ALA A 128 -11.14 8.26 0.21
CA ALA A 128 -9.68 8.15 0.21
C ALA A 128 -9.04 9.24 -0.66
N LEU A 129 -9.51 9.47 -1.90
CA LEU A 129 -9.02 10.56 -2.76
C LEU A 129 -9.24 11.94 -2.15
N ARG A 130 -10.40 12.15 -1.52
CA ARG A 130 -10.70 13.42 -0.82
C ARG A 130 -9.75 13.65 0.34
N MET A 131 -9.42 12.60 1.12
CA MET A 131 -8.44 12.69 2.20
C MET A 131 -7.06 13.08 1.67
N LEU A 132 -6.56 12.42 0.61
CA LEU A 132 -5.28 12.77 -0.02
C LEU A 132 -5.24 14.26 -0.40
N LYS A 133 -6.32 14.75 -1.03
CA LYS A 133 -6.45 16.17 -1.43
C LYS A 133 -6.50 17.10 -0.23
N GLN A 134 -7.29 16.78 0.81
CA GLN A 134 -7.47 17.63 1.99
C GLN A 134 -6.19 17.73 2.85
N SER A 135 -5.35 16.71 2.82
CA SER A 135 -4.08 16.70 3.55
C SER A 135 -3.04 17.65 2.95
N LEU A 136 -3.20 18.03 1.69
CA LEU A 136 -2.27 18.91 0.97
C LEU A 136 -2.46 20.38 1.31
N LYS A 137 -1.34 21.10 1.42
CA LYS A 137 -1.32 22.56 1.34
C LYS A 137 -1.81 23.05 -0.04
N PRO A 138 -2.26 24.30 -0.17
CA PRO A 138 -2.47 24.92 -1.47
C PRO A 138 -1.19 24.81 -2.33
N GLY A 139 -1.33 24.30 -3.57
CA GLY A 139 -0.19 24.05 -4.45
C GLY A 139 0.58 22.75 -4.20
N GLY A 140 0.23 21.98 -3.17
CA GLY A 140 0.81 20.67 -2.91
C GLY A 140 0.46 19.63 -3.97
N ARG A 141 1.20 18.51 -4.01
CA ARG A 141 1.08 17.48 -5.04
C ARG A 141 0.74 16.11 -4.47
N VAL A 142 -0.15 15.38 -5.16
CA VAL A 142 -0.41 13.94 -4.91
C VAL A 142 0.36 13.13 -5.93
N VAL A 143 1.01 12.06 -5.46
CA VAL A 143 1.56 11.00 -6.29
C VAL A 143 0.83 9.70 -5.97
N LEU A 144 0.14 9.18 -6.96
CA LEU A 144 -0.58 7.91 -6.86
C LEU A 144 0.07 6.90 -7.82
N ASP A 145 0.70 5.88 -7.26
CA ASP A 145 1.21 4.75 -8.04
C ASP A 145 0.09 3.73 -8.24
N TYR A 146 -0.32 3.54 -9.49
CA TYR A 146 -1.46 2.69 -9.83
C TYR A 146 -1.17 1.78 -11.02
N LEU A 147 -1.97 0.72 -11.16
CA LEU A 147 -1.85 -0.22 -12.27
C LEU A 147 -2.11 0.46 -13.62
N ASN A 148 -1.22 0.20 -14.59
CA ASN A 148 -1.55 0.41 -15.99
C ASN A 148 -2.53 -0.68 -16.43
N SER A 149 -3.82 -0.42 -16.30
CA SER A 149 -4.88 -1.41 -16.47
C SER A 149 -4.89 -2.09 -17.84
N PRO A 150 -4.74 -1.38 -18.99
CA PRO A 150 -4.65 -2.00 -20.29
C PRO A 150 -3.45 -2.95 -20.41
N TYR A 151 -2.30 -2.55 -19.90
CA TYR A 151 -1.10 -3.38 -19.93
C TYR A 151 -1.27 -4.64 -19.07
N VAL A 152 -1.78 -4.50 -17.85
CA VAL A 152 -1.99 -5.64 -16.95
C VAL A 152 -3.04 -6.60 -17.51
N ALA A 153 -4.11 -6.11 -18.14
CA ALA A 153 -5.11 -6.94 -18.78
C ALA A 153 -4.51 -7.78 -19.93
N ALA A 154 -3.67 -7.15 -20.76
CA ALA A 154 -3.02 -7.82 -21.90
C ALA A 154 -1.96 -8.87 -21.48
N HIS A 155 -1.37 -8.72 -20.27
CA HIS A 155 -0.28 -9.56 -19.77
C HIS A 155 -0.66 -10.31 -18.47
N LEU A 156 -1.95 -10.52 -18.23
CA LEU A 156 -2.43 -11.18 -17.02
C LEU A 156 -1.94 -12.64 -16.98
N VAL A 157 -1.19 -12.99 -15.94
CA VAL A 157 -0.84 -14.38 -15.62
C VAL A 157 -1.94 -14.95 -14.73
N PRO A 158 -2.77 -15.91 -15.22
CA PRO A 158 -3.97 -16.35 -14.51
C PRO A 158 -3.68 -17.04 -13.19
N GLY A 159 -2.53 -17.70 -13.07
CA GLY A 159 -2.17 -18.44 -11.87
C GLY A 159 -0.68 -18.64 -11.72
N GLU A 160 -0.24 -18.74 -10.47
CA GLU A 160 1.11 -19.12 -10.10
C GLU A 160 1.12 -19.80 -8.74
N VAL A 161 2.06 -20.72 -8.53
CA VAL A 161 2.32 -21.32 -7.22
C VAL A 161 3.69 -20.85 -6.73
N LYS A 162 3.75 -20.34 -5.51
CA LYS A 162 5.01 -19.91 -4.86
C LYS A 162 5.26 -20.75 -3.62
N HIS A 163 6.48 -21.25 -3.49
CA HIS A 163 6.97 -21.92 -2.29
C HIS A 163 7.93 -21.00 -1.56
N ILE A 164 7.63 -20.69 -0.30
CA ILE A 164 8.48 -19.87 0.58
C ILE A 164 8.70 -20.65 1.88
N GLY A 165 9.85 -21.27 2.02
CA GLY A 165 10.08 -22.27 3.06
C GLY A 165 9.13 -23.45 2.91
N GLN A 166 8.36 -23.76 3.95
CA GLN A 166 7.35 -24.82 3.94
C GLN A 166 5.95 -24.33 3.52
N VAL A 167 5.77 -23.01 3.36
CA VAL A 167 4.47 -22.40 3.04
C VAL A 167 4.28 -22.37 1.52
N VAL A 168 3.12 -22.84 1.07
CA VAL A 168 2.72 -22.82 -0.34
C VAL A 168 1.63 -21.76 -0.54
N PHE A 169 1.81 -20.92 -1.55
CA PHE A 169 0.85 -19.92 -1.99
C PHE A 169 0.35 -20.28 -3.37
N ASP A 170 -0.91 -20.73 -3.50
CA ASP A 170 -1.61 -20.87 -4.77
C ASP A 170 -2.33 -19.56 -5.08
N ILE A 171 -1.88 -18.86 -6.11
CA ILE A 171 -2.34 -17.52 -6.47
C ILE A 171 -3.08 -17.57 -7.79
N LYS A 172 -4.34 -17.18 -7.79
CA LYS A 172 -5.16 -17.03 -9.00
C LYS A 172 -5.46 -15.57 -9.26
N ARG A 173 -5.50 -15.19 -10.54
CA ARG A 173 -5.83 -13.83 -10.98
C ARG A 173 -6.83 -13.90 -12.12
N GLU A 174 -7.84 -13.07 -12.04
CA GLU A 174 -8.86 -12.95 -13.07
C GLU A 174 -9.31 -11.49 -13.18
N MET A 175 -9.99 -11.18 -14.25
CA MET A 175 -10.64 -9.88 -14.45
C MET A 175 -12.14 -10.10 -14.52
N GLU A 176 -12.89 -9.45 -13.62
CA GLU A 176 -14.34 -9.51 -13.53
C GLU A 176 -14.88 -8.10 -13.27
N ASP A 177 -15.91 -7.69 -13.99
CA ASP A 177 -16.58 -6.38 -13.82
C ASP A 177 -15.61 -5.18 -13.76
N ASN A 178 -14.65 -5.12 -14.67
CA ASN A 178 -13.58 -4.12 -14.69
C ASN A 178 -12.72 -4.08 -13.40
N ARG A 179 -12.62 -5.19 -12.69
CA ARG A 179 -11.77 -5.33 -11.50
C ARG A 179 -10.77 -6.46 -11.69
N PHE A 180 -9.53 -6.23 -11.24
CA PHE A 180 -8.56 -7.31 -11.09
C PHE A 180 -8.80 -8.02 -9.77
N LEU A 181 -9.18 -9.28 -9.84
CA LEU A 181 -9.31 -10.16 -8.69
C LEU A 181 -8.03 -10.95 -8.49
N LYS A 182 -7.61 -11.08 -7.24
CA LYS A 182 -6.52 -11.95 -6.85
C LYS A 182 -6.99 -12.80 -5.68
N GLU A 183 -7.05 -14.11 -5.87
CA GLU A 183 -7.28 -15.09 -4.82
C GLU A 183 -5.94 -15.71 -4.42
N ILE A 184 -5.69 -15.83 -3.12
CA ILE A 184 -4.49 -16.46 -2.59
C ILE A 184 -4.95 -17.55 -1.62
N ARG A 185 -4.64 -18.81 -1.93
CA ARG A 185 -4.78 -19.93 -1.00
C ARG A 185 -3.45 -20.23 -0.39
N ILE A 186 -3.44 -20.46 0.93
CA ILE A 186 -2.21 -20.66 1.69
C ILE A 186 -2.29 -22.02 2.37
N GLU A 187 -1.26 -22.81 2.16
CA GLU A 187 -1.03 -24.07 2.85
C GLU A 187 0.23 -23.94 3.71
N ASP A 188 0.06 -24.05 5.04
CA ASP A 188 1.16 -24.01 6.00
C ASP A 188 1.14 -25.28 6.87
N PRO A 189 1.98 -26.28 6.56
CA PRO A 189 2.02 -27.54 7.30
C PRO A 189 2.37 -27.38 8.79
N GLY A 190 2.98 -26.27 9.17
CA GLY A 190 3.34 -25.96 10.57
C GLY A 190 2.19 -25.48 11.43
N LYS A 191 1.00 -25.23 10.84
CA LYS A 191 -0.17 -24.73 11.58
C LYS A 191 -1.40 -25.56 11.25
N THR A 192 -1.97 -26.22 12.25
CA THR A 192 -3.13 -27.13 12.18
C THR A 192 -4.44 -26.46 11.72
N ALA A 193 -4.47 -25.15 11.49
CA ALA A 193 -5.66 -24.36 11.12
C ALA A 193 -5.42 -23.36 10.00
N ALA A 194 -4.38 -23.51 9.19
CA ALA A 194 -3.94 -22.47 8.25
C ALA A 194 -4.09 -22.83 6.77
N SER A 195 -5.28 -23.25 6.36
CA SER A 195 -5.73 -23.04 4.98
C SER A 195 -6.60 -21.78 4.97
N GLY A 196 -5.99 -20.63 4.67
CA GLY A 196 -6.69 -19.35 4.53
C GLY A 196 -6.91 -19.04 3.05
N VAL A 197 -8.13 -18.65 2.67
CA VAL A 197 -8.40 -18.09 1.35
C VAL A 197 -8.53 -16.58 1.51
N TYR A 198 -7.61 -15.83 0.90
CA TYR A 198 -7.68 -14.38 0.85
C TYR A 198 -8.05 -13.94 -0.56
N ARG A 199 -9.17 -13.26 -0.69
CA ARG A 199 -9.64 -12.71 -1.95
C ARG A 199 -9.36 -11.20 -1.97
N LYS A 200 -8.56 -10.76 -2.92
CA LYS A 200 -8.18 -9.36 -3.11
C LYS A 200 -8.85 -8.83 -4.36
N CYS A 201 -9.68 -7.80 -4.22
CA CYS A 201 -10.26 -7.08 -5.36
C CYS A 201 -9.53 -5.76 -5.55
N LYS A 202 -9.17 -5.43 -6.79
CA LYS A 202 -8.77 -4.08 -7.20
C LYS A 202 -9.78 -3.55 -8.21
N GLY A 203 -10.30 -2.36 -7.95
CA GLY A 203 -11.07 -1.64 -8.94
C GLY A 203 -10.16 -1.25 -10.11
N VAL A 204 -10.61 -1.48 -11.34
CA VAL A 204 -10.07 -0.86 -12.54
C VAL A 204 -10.97 0.32 -12.83
N TYR A 205 -10.42 1.53 -12.84
CA TYR A 205 -11.17 2.65 -13.37
C TYR A 205 -11.05 2.62 -14.88
N PRO A 206 -12.16 2.65 -15.61
CA PRO A 206 -12.09 2.89 -17.05
C PRO A 206 -11.43 4.25 -17.25
N GLY A 207 -10.45 4.31 -18.13
CA GLY A 207 -9.81 5.54 -18.58
C GLY A 207 -10.81 6.46 -19.29
#